data_d7eb1eacb2e41e498d8f35f63f388e87
#
_entry.id   d7eb1eacb2e41e498d8f35f63f388e87
#
_cell.length_a   1.000
_cell.length_b   1.000
_cell.length_c   1.000
_cell.angle_alpha   90.00
_cell.angle_beta   90.00
_cell.angle_gamma   90.00
#
_symmetry.space_group_name_H-M   'P 1'
#
loop_
_entity.id
_entity.type
_entity.pdbx_description
1 polymer ?
#
loop_
_entity_poly.entity_id
_entity_poly.type
_entity_poly.pdbx_seq_one_letter_code
_entity_poly.pdbx_strand_id
1 'polypeptide(L)'
;IVRFDAPSASDETMNAVQQIKKVLRHDCYFGGMSVILQDTKALINKEMPLYILCAVGASMLVLFLSLESTITPVLFMLGLLFPIAYNFGTNIFLGQISYITQALSTVLQLGVTMDFSIFLLHRYQEEKELRSSNEEAMVTAICKTMTSITASSLALCAMRLTLGRDIGVVMAKGVALGVICTIVILPALILTFDKQVEKYKHRTIVPKLTKLSYFVSKHAMPIVVVFLVLLVPFVVAQQKTEVYYTLFDSLPQDLTGIVGTNKLGEDFGMTTSHFILVDEDLTATQVSDLCDELKDVDGIT
;
A
#
# COMPACT_ATOMS: atom_id res chain seq x y z
N ILE A 1 -18.62 21.87 -22.07
CA ILE A 1 -18.54 21.54 -20.63
C ILE A 1 -19.63 20.53 -20.34
N VAL A 2 -19.27 19.40 -19.72
CA VAL A 2 -20.21 18.38 -19.24
C VAL A 2 -20.33 18.48 -17.72
N ARG A 3 -21.54 18.61 -17.23
CA ARG A 3 -21.84 18.60 -15.80
C ARG A 3 -22.46 17.26 -15.42
N PHE A 4 -22.01 16.68 -14.31
CA PHE A 4 -22.59 15.48 -13.73
C PHE A 4 -23.40 15.83 -12.49
N ASP A 5 -24.50 15.13 -12.28
CA ASP A 5 -25.39 15.36 -11.11
C ASP A 5 -24.86 14.67 -9.85
N ALA A 6 -23.98 13.67 -10.02
CA ALA A 6 -23.37 12.91 -8.93
C ALA A 6 -21.91 13.32 -8.71
N PRO A 7 -21.31 13.07 -7.53
CA PRO A 7 -19.91 13.37 -7.24
C PRO A 7 -18.93 12.74 -8.23
N SER A 8 -17.80 13.40 -8.46
CA SER A 8 -16.81 13.00 -9.48
C SER A 8 -16.30 11.55 -9.35
N ALA A 9 -16.29 11.00 -8.14
CA ALA A 9 -15.83 9.64 -7.85
C ALA A 9 -16.98 8.62 -7.71
N SER A 10 -18.25 9.01 -7.94
CA SER A 10 -19.39 8.09 -7.84
C SER A 10 -19.39 7.09 -9.01
N ASP A 11 -19.97 5.92 -8.79
CA ASP A 11 -20.12 4.91 -9.86
C ASP A 11 -21.00 5.40 -11.00
N GLU A 12 -21.98 6.25 -10.71
CA GLU A 12 -22.86 6.88 -11.73
C GLU A 12 -22.04 7.78 -12.66
N THR A 13 -21.22 8.68 -12.10
CA THR A 13 -20.34 9.56 -12.90
C THR A 13 -19.31 8.76 -13.67
N MET A 14 -18.70 7.75 -13.05
CA MET A 14 -17.72 6.87 -13.71
C MET A 14 -18.31 6.11 -14.91
N ASN A 15 -19.55 5.60 -14.74
CA ASN A 15 -20.27 4.95 -15.83
C ASN A 15 -20.63 5.91 -16.96
N ALA A 16 -21.07 7.13 -16.61
CA ALA A 16 -21.36 8.17 -17.60
C ALA A 16 -20.11 8.56 -18.39
N VAL A 17 -18.96 8.77 -17.72
CA VAL A 17 -17.67 9.04 -18.37
C VAL A 17 -17.31 7.91 -19.33
N GLN A 18 -17.48 6.64 -18.91
CA GLN A 18 -17.19 5.50 -19.77
C GLN A 18 -18.11 5.44 -21.01
N GLN A 19 -19.37 5.80 -20.87
CA GLN A 19 -20.30 5.88 -22.01
C GLN A 19 -19.94 7.02 -22.95
N ILE A 20 -19.58 8.18 -22.42
CA ILE A 20 -19.12 9.33 -23.23
C ILE A 20 -17.88 8.92 -24.05
N LYS A 21 -16.89 8.28 -23.43
CA LYS A 21 -15.70 7.79 -24.13
C LYS A 21 -15.98 6.86 -25.31
N LYS A 22 -17.06 6.05 -25.22
CA LYS A 22 -17.47 5.16 -26.33
C LYS A 22 -18.09 5.88 -27.51
N VAL A 23 -18.69 7.06 -27.29
CA VAL A 23 -19.35 7.86 -28.32
C VAL A 23 -18.40 8.87 -28.97
N LEU A 24 -17.34 9.28 -28.25
CA LEU A 24 -16.37 10.22 -28.75
C LEU A 24 -15.56 9.63 -29.92
N ARG A 25 -15.31 10.48 -30.93
CA ARG A 25 -14.45 10.15 -32.08
C ARG A 25 -12.97 10.26 -31.68
N HIS A 26 -12.10 9.70 -32.51
CA HIS A 26 -10.65 9.69 -32.26
C HIS A 26 -9.97 11.07 -32.19
N ASP A 27 -10.61 12.08 -32.76
CA ASP A 27 -10.16 13.47 -32.81
C ASP A 27 -10.74 14.36 -31.70
N CYS A 28 -11.47 13.77 -30.75
CA CYS A 28 -12.00 14.48 -29.60
C CYS A 28 -11.17 14.23 -28.34
N TYR A 29 -10.88 15.29 -27.61
CA TYR A 29 -10.20 15.22 -26.32
C TYR A 29 -11.19 15.36 -25.17
N PHE A 30 -11.05 14.51 -24.16
CA PHE A 30 -11.93 14.50 -23.00
C PHE A 30 -11.08 14.57 -21.73
N GLY A 31 -11.07 15.70 -21.07
CA GLY A 31 -10.30 15.98 -19.88
C GLY A 31 -11.16 16.29 -18.66
N GLY A 32 -10.52 16.48 -17.53
CA GLY A 32 -11.12 16.87 -16.26
C GLY A 32 -11.06 15.76 -15.20
N MET A 33 -11.31 16.16 -13.94
CA MET A 33 -11.13 15.32 -12.75
C MET A 33 -11.80 13.95 -12.84
N SER A 34 -13.08 13.91 -13.26
CA SER A 34 -13.85 12.66 -13.32
C SER A 34 -13.26 11.67 -14.34
N VAL A 35 -12.70 12.20 -15.44
CA VAL A 35 -12.08 11.38 -16.49
C VAL A 35 -10.77 10.79 -15.98
N ILE A 36 -9.94 11.59 -15.33
CA ILE A 36 -8.67 11.16 -14.73
C ILE A 36 -8.91 10.10 -13.65
N LEU A 37 -9.90 10.31 -12.77
CA LEU A 37 -10.27 9.32 -11.75
C LEU A 37 -10.72 7.99 -12.37
N GLN A 38 -11.52 8.05 -13.44
CA GLN A 38 -11.98 6.85 -14.16
C GLN A 38 -10.80 6.11 -14.82
N ASP A 39 -9.88 6.83 -15.47
CA ASP A 39 -8.69 6.25 -16.07
C ASP A 39 -7.77 5.62 -15.03
N THR A 40 -7.58 6.30 -13.89
CA THR A 40 -6.81 5.78 -12.76
C THR A 40 -7.44 4.49 -12.19
N LYS A 41 -8.77 4.45 -12.01
CA LYS A 41 -9.49 3.25 -11.57
C LYS A 41 -9.29 2.10 -12.56
N ALA A 42 -9.41 2.38 -13.85
CA ALA A 42 -9.21 1.39 -14.90
C ALA A 42 -7.75 0.86 -14.95
N LEU A 43 -6.77 1.75 -14.83
CA LEU A 43 -5.35 1.42 -14.78
C LEU A 43 -5.04 0.51 -13.58
N ILE A 44 -5.49 0.91 -12.39
CA ILE A 44 -5.27 0.13 -11.17
C ILE A 44 -5.88 -1.27 -11.30
N ASN A 45 -7.13 -1.38 -11.77
CA ASN A 45 -7.77 -2.68 -11.95
C ASN A 45 -7.03 -3.57 -12.95
N LYS A 46 -6.37 -2.98 -13.94
CA LYS A 46 -5.56 -3.70 -14.93
C LYS A 46 -4.21 -4.15 -14.37
N GLU A 47 -3.55 -3.29 -13.60
CA GLU A 47 -2.17 -3.51 -13.14
C GLU A 47 -2.08 -4.24 -11.80
N MET A 48 -3.07 -4.06 -10.90
CA MET A 48 -3.08 -4.68 -9.58
C MET A 48 -2.85 -6.19 -9.59
N PRO A 49 -3.48 -6.99 -10.46
CA PRO A 49 -3.23 -8.43 -10.49
C PRO A 49 -1.77 -8.76 -10.79
N LEU A 50 -1.13 -8.00 -11.68
CA LEU A 50 0.27 -8.16 -12.03
C LEU A 50 1.19 -7.82 -10.85
N TYR A 51 0.94 -6.69 -10.16
CA TYR A 51 1.73 -6.31 -8.98
C TYR A 51 1.61 -7.33 -7.85
N ILE A 52 0.41 -7.83 -7.59
CA ILE A 52 0.19 -8.89 -6.61
C ILE A 52 0.94 -10.16 -7.01
N LEU A 53 0.86 -10.56 -8.27
CA LEU A 53 1.58 -11.73 -8.78
C LEU A 53 3.10 -11.58 -8.65
N CYS A 54 3.64 -10.42 -8.99
CA CYS A 54 5.07 -10.11 -8.84
C CYS A 54 5.48 -10.10 -7.35
N ALA A 55 4.67 -9.53 -6.47
CA ALA A 55 4.94 -9.51 -5.04
C ALA A 55 4.94 -10.92 -4.44
N VAL A 56 3.94 -11.73 -4.77
CA VAL A 56 3.84 -13.14 -4.36
C VAL A 56 5.00 -13.95 -4.92
N GLY A 57 5.35 -13.76 -6.20
CA GLY A 57 6.46 -14.45 -6.85
C GLY A 57 7.82 -14.11 -6.23
N ALA A 58 8.08 -12.82 -6.01
CA ALA A 58 9.29 -12.36 -5.34
C ALA A 58 9.39 -12.89 -3.90
N SER A 59 8.29 -12.84 -3.16
CA SER A 59 8.21 -13.37 -1.81
C SER A 59 8.45 -14.87 -1.76
N MET A 60 7.83 -15.63 -2.67
CA MET A 60 8.04 -17.06 -2.80
C MET A 60 9.52 -17.39 -3.10
N LEU A 61 10.14 -16.63 -4.00
CA LEU A 61 11.55 -16.80 -4.34
C LEU A 61 12.46 -16.58 -3.10
N VAL A 62 12.24 -15.47 -2.39
CA VAL A 62 13.04 -15.15 -1.19
C VAL A 62 12.86 -16.21 -0.11
N LEU A 63 11.63 -16.65 0.15
CA LEU A 63 11.35 -17.72 1.11
C LEU A 63 12.00 -19.03 0.70
N PHE A 64 11.96 -19.39 -0.59
CA PHE A 64 12.57 -20.59 -1.11
C PHE A 64 14.10 -20.60 -0.94
N LEU A 65 14.74 -19.43 -1.12
CA LEU A 65 16.19 -19.29 -0.92
C LEU A 65 16.58 -19.28 0.57
N SER A 66 15.70 -18.75 1.43
CA SER A 66 16.01 -18.52 2.85
C SER A 66 15.65 -19.70 3.75
N LEU A 67 14.62 -20.46 3.42
CA LEU A 67 14.12 -21.55 4.24
C LEU A 67 14.77 -22.90 3.85
N GLU A 68 14.81 -23.83 4.79
CA GLU A 68 15.44 -25.15 4.62
C GLU A 68 14.52 -26.20 3.99
N SER A 69 13.31 -25.85 3.57
CA SER A 69 12.36 -26.78 2.96
C SER A 69 11.60 -26.13 1.82
N THR A 70 11.43 -26.88 0.73
CA THR A 70 10.67 -26.46 -0.45
C THR A 70 9.18 -26.30 -0.18
N ILE A 71 8.62 -27.02 0.80
CA ILE A 71 7.19 -26.99 1.13
C ILE A 71 6.86 -25.80 2.03
N THR A 72 7.75 -25.41 2.91
CA THR A 72 7.51 -24.33 3.88
C THR A 72 7.08 -23.01 3.21
N PRO A 73 7.71 -22.52 2.11
CA PRO A 73 7.23 -21.34 1.39
C PRO A 73 5.78 -21.46 0.90
N VAL A 74 5.36 -22.64 0.46
CA VAL A 74 3.98 -22.89 0.00
C VAL A 74 3.01 -22.81 1.18
N LEU A 75 3.35 -23.40 2.31
CA LEU A 75 2.54 -23.31 3.54
C LEU A 75 2.42 -21.87 4.04
N PHE A 76 3.48 -21.08 3.91
CA PHE A 76 3.46 -19.64 4.23
C PHE A 76 2.50 -18.89 3.32
N MET A 77 2.62 -19.08 2.00
CA MET A 77 1.71 -18.42 1.06
C MET A 77 0.25 -18.81 1.31
N LEU A 78 -0.01 -20.09 1.59
CA LEU A 78 -1.34 -20.55 1.96
C LEU A 78 -1.82 -19.88 3.26
N GLY A 79 -0.95 -19.81 4.28
CA GLY A 79 -1.26 -19.14 5.55
C GLY A 79 -1.56 -17.64 5.37
N LEU A 80 -0.86 -16.96 4.45
CA LEU A 80 -1.05 -15.54 4.14
C LEU A 80 -2.34 -15.25 3.37
N LEU A 81 -2.87 -16.22 2.63
CA LEU A 81 -4.12 -16.05 1.89
C LEU A 81 -5.30 -15.74 2.83
N PHE A 82 -5.35 -16.39 3.99
CA PHE A 82 -6.45 -16.22 4.95
C PHE A 82 -6.55 -14.79 5.50
N PRO A 83 -5.50 -14.19 6.09
CA PRO A 83 -5.60 -12.84 6.64
C PRO A 83 -5.89 -11.78 5.55
N ILE A 84 -5.38 -11.97 4.34
CA ILE A 84 -5.68 -11.08 3.22
C ILE A 84 -7.17 -11.20 2.85
N ALA A 85 -7.69 -12.42 2.68
CA ALA A 85 -9.10 -12.64 2.36
C ALA A 85 -10.03 -12.10 3.46
N TYR A 86 -9.68 -12.31 4.74
CA TYR A 86 -10.46 -11.77 5.86
C TYR A 86 -10.39 -10.25 5.93
N ASN A 87 -9.23 -9.64 5.65
CA ASN A 87 -9.11 -8.19 5.61
C ASN A 87 -9.98 -7.58 4.51
N PHE A 88 -9.97 -8.16 3.31
CA PHE A 88 -10.85 -7.72 2.21
C PHE A 88 -12.32 -7.92 2.55
N GLY A 89 -12.69 -9.12 3.01
CA GLY A 89 -14.09 -9.42 3.34
C GLY A 89 -14.66 -8.52 4.44
N THR A 90 -13.86 -8.19 5.45
CA THR A 90 -14.30 -7.31 6.55
C THR A 90 -14.29 -5.83 6.21
N ASN A 91 -13.81 -5.42 5.03
CA ASN A 91 -13.92 -4.02 4.57
C ASN A 91 -15.38 -3.59 4.37
N ILE A 92 -16.30 -4.52 4.16
CA ILE A 92 -17.74 -4.23 4.08
C ILE A 92 -18.25 -3.47 5.31
N PHE A 93 -17.67 -3.70 6.50
CA PHE A 93 -18.05 -3.00 7.72
C PHE A 93 -17.53 -1.55 7.79
N LEU A 94 -16.58 -1.18 6.93
CA LEU A 94 -16.04 0.17 6.84
C LEU A 94 -16.81 1.03 5.83
N GLY A 95 -17.72 0.44 5.06
CA GLY A 95 -18.46 1.10 4.00
C GLY A 95 -17.60 1.32 2.75
N GLN A 96 -17.24 2.56 2.48
CA GLN A 96 -16.39 2.91 1.33
C GLN A 96 -14.94 3.09 1.76
N ILE A 97 -14.03 2.47 1.05
CA ILE A 97 -12.59 2.63 1.22
C ILE A 97 -11.97 3.17 -0.07
N SER A 98 -10.90 3.93 0.06
CA SER A 98 -10.15 4.43 -1.10
C SER A 98 -9.53 3.27 -1.88
N TYR A 99 -9.52 3.37 -3.21
CA TYR A 99 -8.81 2.41 -4.07
C TYR A 99 -7.29 2.37 -3.76
N ILE A 100 -6.71 3.50 -3.37
CA ILE A 100 -5.32 3.57 -2.92
C ILE A 100 -5.13 2.74 -1.64
N THR A 101 -6.05 2.88 -0.68
CA THR A 101 -6.06 2.08 0.54
C THR A 101 -6.14 0.59 0.24
N GLN A 102 -7.00 0.18 -0.68
CA GLN A 102 -7.15 -1.20 -1.09
C GLN A 102 -5.85 -1.77 -1.68
N ALA A 103 -5.22 -1.01 -2.58
CA ALA A 103 -3.98 -1.40 -3.23
C ALA A 103 -2.83 -1.53 -2.23
N LEU A 104 -2.56 -0.45 -1.47
CA LEU A 104 -1.45 -0.39 -0.52
C LEU A 104 -1.62 -1.39 0.62
N SER A 105 -2.84 -1.53 1.17
CA SER A 105 -3.07 -2.44 2.29
C SER A 105 -2.78 -3.89 1.93
N THR A 106 -3.05 -4.31 0.69
CA THR A 106 -2.76 -5.67 0.23
C THR A 106 -1.26 -5.97 0.25
N VAL A 107 -0.47 -5.10 -0.39
CA VAL A 107 0.97 -5.30 -0.51
C VAL A 107 1.67 -5.19 0.85
N LEU A 108 1.30 -4.16 1.64
CA LEU A 108 1.88 -3.96 2.96
C LEU A 108 1.49 -5.08 3.93
N GLN A 109 0.25 -5.54 3.90
CA GLN A 109 -0.19 -6.66 4.73
C GLN A 109 0.56 -7.95 4.39
N LEU A 110 0.76 -8.22 3.10
CA LEU A 110 1.55 -9.37 2.64
C LEU A 110 2.96 -9.33 3.27
N GLY A 111 3.66 -8.18 3.16
CA GLY A 111 4.99 -8.01 3.75
C GLY A 111 5.01 -8.21 5.26
N VAL A 112 4.18 -7.46 5.98
CA VAL A 112 4.15 -7.49 7.46
C VAL A 112 3.75 -8.88 8.00
N THR A 113 2.75 -9.52 7.41
CA THR A 113 2.32 -10.85 7.87
C THR A 113 3.37 -11.92 7.57
N MET A 114 4.09 -11.76 6.44
CA MET A 114 5.21 -12.64 6.10
C MET A 114 6.34 -12.53 7.13
N ASP A 115 6.73 -11.32 7.52
CA ASP A 115 7.77 -11.10 8.52
C ASP A 115 7.42 -11.78 9.85
N PHE A 116 6.17 -11.65 10.30
CA PHE A 116 5.70 -12.36 11.50
C PHE A 116 5.76 -13.87 11.36
N SER A 117 5.41 -14.38 10.19
CA SER A 117 5.43 -15.81 9.89
C SER A 117 6.86 -16.37 9.89
N ILE A 118 7.81 -15.64 9.29
CA ILE A 118 9.24 -16.01 9.30
C ILE A 118 9.78 -15.99 10.73
N PHE A 119 9.45 -14.95 11.49
CA PHE A 119 9.89 -14.83 12.88
C PHE A 119 9.37 -15.98 13.76
N LEU A 120 8.09 -16.33 13.62
CA LEU A 120 7.50 -17.48 14.31
C LEU A 120 8.17 -18.80 13.92
N LEU A 121 8.45 -19.01 12.62
CA LEU A 121 9.11 -20.22 12.15
C LEU A 121 10.53 -20.36 12.70
N HIS A 122 11.34 -19.31 12.65
CA HIS A 122 12.68 -19.34 13.22
C HIS A 122 12.65 -19.65 14.71
N ARG A 123 11.70 -19.02 15.42
CA ARG A 123 11.54 -19.33 16.85
C ARG A 123 11.10 -20.76 17.10
N TYR A 124 10.21 -21.30 16.28
CA TYR A 124 9.82 -22.70 16.35
C TYR A 124 10.99 -23.64 16.09
N GLN A 125 11.82 -23.36 15.09
CA GLN A 125 13.02 -24.17 14.79
C GLN A 125 14.01 -24.17 15.95
N GLU A 126 14.27 -23.02 16.59
CA GLU A 126 15.10 -22.92 17.79
C GLU A 126 14.55 -23.75 18.96
N GLU A 127 13.26 -23.67 19.22
CA GLU A 127 12.62 -24.41 20.32
C GLU A 127 12.53 -25.92 20.02
N LYS A 128 12.41 -26.30 18.73
CA LYS A 128 12.39 -27.73 18.32
C LYS A 128 13.70 -28.46 18.64
N GLU A 129 14.82 -27.76 18.61
CA GLU A 129 16.11 -28.34 19.02
C GLU A 129 16.23 -28.53 20.54
N LEU A 130 15.46 -27.77 21.32
CA LEU A 130 15.56 -27.74 22.79
C LEU A 130 14.47 -28.60 23.48
N ARG A 131 13.46 -29.08 22.75
CA ARG A 131 12.29 -29.74 23.30
C ARG A 131 12.02 -31.11 22.69
N SER A 132 11.36 -31.95 23.44
CA SER A 132 11.09 -33.33 23.04
C SER A 132 9.84 -33.47 22.16
N SER A 133 8.92 -32.47 22.17
CA SER A 133 7.67 -32.47 21.41
C SER A 133 7.56 -31.23 20.50
N ASN A 134 7.10 -31.45 19.27
CA ASN A 134 6.85 -30.38 18.31
C ASN A 134 5.76 -29.41 18.78
N GLU A 135 4.73 -29.94 19.50
CA GLU A 135 3.66 -29.13 20.05
C GLU A 135 4.18 -28.19 21.14
N GLU A 136 5.00 -28.68 22.08
CA GLU A 136 5.59 -27.86 23.14
C GLU A 136 6.53 -26.80 22.57
N ALA A 137 7.32 -27.14 21.55
CA ALA A 137 8.16 -26.19 20.83
C ALA A 137 7.34 -25.08 20.18
N MET A 138 6.23 -25.43 19.53
CA MET A 138 5.34 -24.47 18.88
C MET A 138 4.65 -23.58 19.90
N VAL A 139 4.09 -24.10 20.98
CA VAL A 139 3.47 -23.30 22.05
C VAL A 139 4.46 -22.27 22.60
N THR A 140 5.69 -22.69 22.85
CA THR A 140 6.72 -21.78 23.37
C THR A 140 7.11 -20.71 22.34
N ALA A 141 7.23 -21.08 21.08
CA ALA A 141 7.49 -20.15 19.99
C ALA A 141 6.41 -19.08 19.88
N ILE A 142 5.14 -19.49 19.92
CA ILE A 142 3.99 -18.58 19.91
C ILE A 142 4.06 -17.61 21.10
N CYS A 143 4.21 -18.12 22.33
CA CYS A 143 4.26 -17.27 23.53
C CYS A 143 5.38 -16.23 23.49
N LYS A 144 6.56 -16.60 22.99
CA LYS A 144 7.71 -15.70 22.89
C LYS A 144 7.56 -14.69 21.75
N THR A 145 6.84 -15.03 20.69
CA THR A 145 6.65 -14.19 19.51
C THR A 145 5.54 -13.16 19.71
N MET A 146 4.45 -13.52 20.41
CA MET A 146 3.29 -12.65 20.61
C MET A 146 3.60 -11.29 21.22
N THR A 147 4.48 -11.25 22.22
CA THR A 147 4.84 -10.02 22.93
C THR A 147 5.49 -8.97 22.00
N SER A 148 6.22 -9.40 21.00
CA SER A 148 6.92 -8.49 20.07
C SER A 148 6.00 -7.93 18.97
N ILE A 149 4.97 -8.68 18.60
CA ILE A 149 4.11 -8.37 17.44
C ILE A 149 2.97 -7.42 17.79
N THR A 150 2.39 -7.53 19.00
CA THR A 150 1.20 -6.76 19.41
C THR A 150 1.44 -5.24 19.53
N ALA A 151 2.66 -4.81 19.80
CA ALA A 151 2.95 -3.40 20.04
C ALA A 151 2.94 -2.52 18.76
N SER A 152 3.24 -3.09 17.60
CA SER A 152 3.42 -2.32 16.35
C SER A 152 2.10 -1.92 15.67
N SER A 153 1.03 -2.67 15.88
CA SER A 153 -0.27 -2.45 15.21
C SER A 153 -1.07 -1.26 15.75
N LEU A 154 -0.83 -0.86 17.00
CA LEU A 154 -1.59 0.24 17.64
C LEU A 154 -1.23 1.65 17.14
N ALA A 155 -0.01 1.85 16.67
CA ALA A 155 0.46 3.17 16.24
C ALA A 155 -0.24 3.69 14.96
N LEU A 156 -0.71 2.79 14.08
CA LEU A 156 -1.33 3.15 12.80
C LEU A 156 -2.73 3.76 12.95
N CYS A 157 -3.41 3.53 14.08
CA CYS A 157 -4.78 4.02 14.31
C CYS A 157 -4.84 5.52 14.66
N ALA A 158 -3.71 6.19 14.94
CA ALA A 158 -3.68 7.55 15.48
C ALA A 158 -3.66 8.67 14.41
N MET A 159 -3.79 8.35 13.12
CA MET A 159 -3.72 9.34 12.04
C MET A 159 -5.01 10.17 11.92
N ARG A 160 -4.86 11.50 11.74
CA ARG A 160 -5.98 12.46 11.62
C ARG A 160 -6.42 12.70 10.16
N LEU A 161 -5.53 12.53 9.19
CA LEU A 161 -5.85 12.73 7.78
C LEU A 161 -6.79 11.63 7.29
N THR A 162 -7.88 12.00 6.61
CA THR A 162 -8.93 11.04 6.21
C THR A 162 -8.37 9.89 5.36
N LEU A 163 -7.55 10.19 4.35
CA LEU A 163 -6.86 9.17 3.54
C LEU A 163 -5.89 8.34 4.41
N GLY A 164 -5.11 8.99 5.27
CA GLY A 164 -4.20 8.33 6.19
C GLY A 164 -4.95 7.52 7.26
N ARG A 165 -6.11 7.99 7.73
CA ARG A 165 -6.96 7.26 8.67
C ARG A 165 -7.56 6.01 8.01
N ASP A 166 -8.04 6.13 6.77
CA ASP A 166 -8.59 5.01 6.00
C ASP A 166 -7.52 3.92 5.81
N ILE A 167 -6.34 4.29 5.30
CA ILE A 167 -5.18 3.39 5.19
C ILE A 167 -4.81 2.82 6.57
N GLY A 168 -4.73 3.67 7.59
CA GLY A 168 -4.35 3.28 8.95
C GLY A 168 -5.30 2.26 9.56
N VAL A 169 -6.62 2.45 9.45
CA VAL A 169 -7.62 1.53 9.98
C VAL A 169 -7.60 0.19 9.24
N VAL A 170 -7.56 0.21 7.90
CA VAL A 170 -7.50 -1.02 7.09
C VAL A 170 -6.21 -1.78 7.34
N MET A 171 -5.07 -1.07 7.47
CA MET A 171 -3.78 -1.67 7.80
C MET A 171 -3.74 -2.24 9.22
N ALA A 172 -4.20 -1.50 10.22
CA ALA A 172 -4.22 -1.97 11.61
C ALA A 172 -5.10 -3.22 11.75
N LYS A 173 -6.28 -3.22 11.12
CA LYS A 173 -7.16 -4.40 11.04
C LYS A 173 -6.45 -5.55 10.30
N GLY A 174 -5.81 -5.28 9.17
CA GLY A 174 -5.07 -6.26 8.38
C GLY A 174 -3.93 -6.89 9.18
N VAL A 175 -3.14 -6.07 9.90
CA VAL A 175 -2.06 -6.55 10.78
C VAL A 175 -2.62 -7.40 11.93
N ALA A 176 -3.70 -6.96 12.58
CA ALA A 176 -4.33 -7.73 13.65
C ALA A 176 -4.83 -9.10 13.16
N LEU A 177 -5.51 -9.14 12.01
CA LEU A 177 -5.92 -10.40 11.36
C LEU A 177 -4.70 -11.24 10.95
N GLY A 178 -3.64 -10.60 10.44
CA GLY A 178 -2.38 -11.26 10.11
C GLY A 178 -1.75 -11.96 11.31
N VAL A 179 -1.68 -11.26 12.46
CA VAL A 179 -1.18 -11.82 13.72
C VAL A 179 -2.01 -13.02 14.15
N ILE A 180 -3.34 -12.89 14.19
CA ILE A 180 -4.26 -13.98 14.58
C ILE A 180 -4.06 -15.19 13.66
N CYS A 181 -4.06 -14.99 12.36
CA CYS A 181 -3.87 -16.07 11.39
C CYS A 181 -2.47 -16.70 11.50
N THR A 182 -1.42 -15.91 11.71
CA THR A 182 -0.06 -16.42 11.90
C THR A 182 0.05 -17.28 13.17
N ILE A 183 -0.66 -16.93 14.24
CA ILE A 183 -0.62 -17.67 15.50
C ILE A 183 -1.49 -18.93 15.46
N VAL A 184 -2.59 -18.91 14.70
CA VAL A 184 -3.56 -20.03 14.68
C VAL A 184 -3.37 -20.92 13.46
N ILE A 185 -3.35 -20.33 12.26
CA ILE A 185 -3.38 -21.10 11.00
C ILE A 185 -1.99 -21.63 10.65
N LEU A 186 -0.96 -20.78 10.75
CA LEU A 186 0.39 -21.18 10.35
C LEU A 186 0.96 -22.34 11.20
N PRO A 187 0.83 -22.33 12.56
CA PRO A 187 1.23 -23.47 13.37
C PRO A 187 0.47 -24.75 13.03
N ALA A 188 -0.84 -24.65 12.81
CA ALA A 188 -1.65 -25.79 12.40
C ALA A 188 -1.18 -26.38 11.07
N LEU A 189 -0.85 -25.53 10.10
CA LEU A 189 -0.30 -25.97 8.81
C LEU A 189 1.09 -26.62 8.99
N ILE A 190 2.00 -25.99 9.74
CA ILE A 190 3.35 -26.52 9.97
C ILE A 190 3.30 -27.88 10.67
N LEU A 191 2.52 -28.02 11.74
CA LEU A 191 2.40 -29.27 12.48
C LEU A 191 1.72 -30.36 11.65
N THR A 192 0.69 -30.01 10.87
CA THR A 192 0.00 -30.99 10.00
C THR A 192 0.92 -31.51 8.90
N PHE A 193 1.75 -30.67 8.33
CA PHE A 193 2.68 -31.01 7.25
C PHE A 193 4.12 -31.21 7.69
N ASP A 194 4.40 -31.38 8.98
CA ASP A 194 5.75 -31.50 9.52
C ASP A 194 6.56 -32.61 8.84
N LYS A 195 5.95 -33.77 8.60
CA LYS A 195 6.59 -34.91 7.91
C LYS A 195 6.97 -34.55 6.47
N GLN A 196 6.14 -33.80 5.77
CA GLN A 196 6.41 -33.34 4.40
C GLN A 196 7.50 -32.25 4.39
N VAL A 197 7.45 -31.33 5.36
CA VAL A 197 8.48 -30.30 5.52
C VAL A 197 9.85 -30.95 5.74
N GLU A 198 9.93 -31.98 6.57
CA GLU A 198 11.19 -32.68 6.86
C GLU A 198 11.67 -33.53 5.67
N LYS A 199 10.76 -34.20 4.94
CA LYS A 199 11.09 -34.99 3.75
C LYS A 199 11.71 -34.19 2.61
N TYR A 200 11.24 -32.93 2.42
CA TYR A 200 11.72 -32.05 1.35
C TYR A 200 12.66 -30.95 1.86
N LYS A 201 13.42 -31.28 2.91
CA LYS A 201 14.46 -30.39 3.47
C LYS A 201 15.63 -30.30 2.51
N HIS A 202 16.12 -29.08 2.30
CA HIS A 202 17.32 -28.80 1.51
C HIS A 202 18.22 -27.83 2.27
N ARG A 203 19.47 -27.73 1.83
CA ARG A 203 20.41 -26.78 2.42
C ARG A 203 20.05 -25.37 1.99
N THR A 204 19.99 -24.43 2.93
CA THR A 204 19.79 -23.02 2.64
C THR A 204 20.89 -22.50 1.71
N ILE A 205 20.48 -21.74 0.70
CA ILE A 205 21.39 -21.09 -0.25
C ILE A 205 22.00 -19.84 0.39
N VAL A 206 21.27 -19.20 1.31
CA VAL A 206 21.74 -18.02 2.02
C VAL A 206 22.88 -18.40 2.97
N PRO A 207 24.09 -17.85 2.78
CA PRO A 207 25.23 -18.17 3.61
C PRO A 207 25.03 -17.63 5.03
N LYS A 208 25.45 -18.37 6.02
CA LYS A 208 25.50 -17.90 7.41
C LYS A 208 26.46 -16.71 7.49
N LEU A 209 25.96 -15.52 7.76
CA LEU A 209 26.73 -14.27 7.85
C LEU A 209 27.54 -14.16 9.16
N THR A 210 28.08 -15.26 9.63
CA THR A 210 28.80 -15.30 10.91
C THR A 210 30.01 -14.35 10.95
N LYS A 211 30.73 -14.18 9.84
CA LYS A 211 31.85 -13.23 9.75
C LYS A 211 31.36 -11.77 9.88
N LEU A 212 30.25 -11.44 9.24
CA LEU A 212 29.65 -10.12 9.32
C LEU A 212 29.14 -9.86 10.74
N SER A 213 28.43 -10.82 11.31
CA SER A 213 27.93 -10.73 12.70
C SER A 213 29.05 -10.50 13.70
N TYR A 214 30.15 -11.24 13.57
CA TYR A 214 31.35 -11.06 14.41
C TYR A 214 31.98 -9.68 14.20
N PHE A 215 32.10 -9.22 12.95
CA PHE A 215 32.64 -7.89 12.63
C PHE A 215 31.81 -6.79 13.26
N VAL A 216 30.43 -6.85 13.10
CA VAL A 216 29.51 -5.90 13.68
C VAL A 216 29.59 -5.89 15.20
N SER A 217 29.60 -7.07 15.85
CA SER A 217 29.71 -7.18 17.31
C SER A 217 31.04 -6.62 17.84
N LYS A 218 32.12 -6.85 17.13
CA LYS A 218 33.46 -6.37 17.53
C LYS A 218 33.61 -4.86 17.35
N HIS A 219 32.93 -4.28 16.36
CA HIS A 219 33.02 -2.83 16.01
C HIS A 219 31.70 -2.09 16.24
N ALA A 220 30.90 -2.50 17.22
CA ALA A 220 29.58 -1.94 17.44
C ALA A 220 29.58 -0.42 17.61
N MET A 221 30.45 0.11 18.48
CA MET A 221 30.54 1.57 18.73
C MET A 221 30.96 2.39 17.50
N PRO A 222 32.07 2.07 16.80
CA PRO A 222 32.43 2.75 15.56
C PRO A 222 31.30 2.73 14.51
N ILE A 223 30.63 1.60 14.36
CA ILE A 223 29.52 1.47 13.40
C ILE A 223 28.38 2.43 13.78
N VAL A 224 27.97 2.46 15.05
CA VAL A 224 26.91 3.39 15.52
C VAL A 224 27.31 4.86 15.26
N VAL A 225 28.55 5.23 15.55
CA VAL A 225 29.04 6.59 15.31
C VAL A 225 29.01 6.94 13.82
N VAL A 226 29.48 6.03 12.95
CA VAL A 226 29.41 6.25 11.49
C VAL A 226 27.98 6.45 11.02
N PHE A 227 27.02 5.64 11.48
CA PHE A 227 25.62 5.78 11.11
C PHE A 227 25.01 7.07 11.62
N LEU A 228 25.35 7.51 12.85
CA LEU A 228 24.90 8.79 13.38
C LEU A 228 25.46 9.98 12.59
N VAL A 229 26.74 9.93 12.20
CA VAL A 229 27.35 10.95 11.35
C VAL A 229 26.70 10.99 9.97
N LEU A 230 26.42 9.83 9.38
CA LEU A 230 25.71 9.75 8.09
C LEU A 230 24.24 10.22 8.18
N LEU A 231 23.59 10.10 9.32
CA LEU A 231 22.21 10.55 9.50
C LEU A 231 22.06 12.05 9.23
N VAL A 232 23.02 12.86 9.66
CA VAL A 232 22.95 14.33 9.54
C VAL A 232 22.80 14.80 8.09
N PRO A 233 23.67 14.42 7.13
CA PRO A 233 23.52 14.84 5.74
C PRO A 233 22.23 14.31 5.09
N PHE A 234 21.75 13.12 5.47
CA PHE A 234 20.49 12.60 4.94
C PHE A 234 19.28 13.39 5.45
N VAL A 235 19.26 13.78 6.73
CA VAL A 235 18.19 14.64 7.28
C VAL A 235 18.19 16.02 6.60
N VAL A 236 19.38 16.61 6.36
CA VAL A 236 19.48 17.88 5.64
C VAL A 236 19.04 17.73 4.18
N ALA A 237 19.40 16.64 3.52
CA ALA A 237 18.98 16.37 2.14
C ALA A 237 17.45 16.21 2.05
N GLN A 238 16.84 15.53 3.01
CA GLN A 238 15.38 15.36 3.05
C GLN A 238 14.62 16.70 3.12
N GLN A 239 15.16 17.69 3.86
CA GLN A 239 14.52 19.02 3.94
C GLN A 239 14.51 19.78 2.61
N LYS A 240 15.38 19.39 1.66
CA LYS A 240 15.44 19.98 0.32
C LYS A 240 14.60 19.21 -0.71
N THR A 241 13.97 18.12 -0.30
CA THR A 241 13.11 17.34 -1.19
C THR A 241 11.79 18.07 -1.36
N GLU A 242 11.51 18.48 -2.58
CA GLU A 242 10.22 19.06 -2.95
C GLU A 242 9.15 17.95 -2.96
N VAL A 243 8.06 18.19 -2.24
CA VAL A 243 6.92 17.27 -2.21
C VAL A 243 5.82 17.88 -3.08
N TYR A 244 5.48 17.21 -4.16
CA TYR A 244 4.34 17.63 -4.98
C TYR A 244 3.03 17.06 -4.41
N TYR A 245 1.98 17.88 -4.48
CA TYR A 245 0.66 17.54 -3.95
C TYR A 245 -0.34 17.14 -5.05
N THR A 246 0.04 17.32 -6.31
CA THR A 246 -0.75 16.94 -7.48
C THR A 246 -0.61 15.44 -7.74
N LEU A 247 -1.63 14.67 -7.37
CA LEU A 247 -1.67 13.22 -7.63
C LEU A 247 -1.56 12.89 -9.13
N PHE A 248 -1.93 13.83 -9.98
CA PHE A 248 -1.95 13.64 -11.43
C PHE A 248 -0.56 13.61 -12.07
N ASP A 249 0.42 14.29 -11.47
CA ASP A 249 1.81 14.30 -11.97
C ASP A 249 2.48 12.93 -11.82
N SER A 250 1.96 12.11 -10.90
CA SER A 250 2.44 10.73 -10.67
C SER A 250 1.81 9.70 -11.61
N LEU A 251 0.78 10.08 -12.38
CA LEU A 251 0.09 9.19 -13.30
C LEU A 251 0.78 9.16 -14.68
N PRO A 252 0.65 8.04 -15.44
CA PRO A 252 1.13 7.97 -16.80
C PRO A 252 0.53 9.09 -17.66
N GLN A 253 1.40 9.85 -18.37
CA GLN A 253 1.00 11.03 -19.11
C GLN A 253 0.24 10.71 -20.42
N ASP A 254 0.18 9.45 -20.80
CA ASP A 254 -0.57 8.91 -21.95
C ASP A 254 -2.04 8.59 -21.63
N LEU A 255 -2.47 8.74 -20.37
CA LEU A 255 -3.87 8.56 -20.01
C LEU A 255 -4.77 9.58 -20.69
N THR A 256 -5.89 9.12 -21.26
CA THR A 256 -6.82 9.95 -22.05
C THR A 256 -7.27 11.20 -21.31
N GLY A 257 -7.56 11.08 -20.01
CA GLY A 257 -7.95 12.19 -19.16
C GLY A 257 -6.85 13.22 -18.94
N ILE A 258 -5.59 12.77 -18.85
CA ILE A 258 -4.42 13.66 -18.69
C ILE A 258 -4.13 14.36 -20.00
N VAL A 259 -4.08 13.60 -21.11
CA VAL A 259 -3.89 14.19 -22.46
C VAL A 259 -4.97 15.24 -22.74
N GLY A 260 -6.24 14.94 -22.44
CA GLY A 260 -7.33 15.88 -22.60
C GLY A 260 -7.20 17.13 -21.72
N THR A 261 -6.76 16.98 -20.49
CA THR A 261 -6.55 18.11 -19.57
C THR A 261 -5.35 18.96 -19.98
N ASN A 262 -4.25 18.35 -20.41
CA ASN A 262 -3.08 19.08 -20.92
C ASN A 262 -3.42 19.87 -22.18
N LYS A 263 -4.20 19.28 -23.09
CA LYS A 263 -4.69 20.00 -24.29
C LYS A 263 -5.59 21.20 -23.94
N LEU A 264 -6.44 21.08 -22.92
CA LEU A 264 -7.21 22.23 -22.43
C LEU A 264 -6.31 23.34 -21.87
N GLY A 265 -5.22 22.97 -21.20
CA GLY A 265 -4.23 23.92 -20.72
C GLY A 265 -3.46 24.60 -21.86
N GLU A 266 -2.97 23.82 -22.84
CA GLU A 266 -2.16 24.32 -23.96
C GLU A 266 -2.96 25.20 -24.92
N ASP A 267 -4.15 24.74 -25.35
CA ASP A 267 -4.92 25.37 -26.40
C ASP A 267 -5.85 26.48 -25.90
N PHE A 268 -6.29 26.40 -24.63
CA PHE A 268 -7.31 27.30 -24.05
C PHE A 268 -6.87 27.99 -22.75
N GLY A 269 -5.68 27.74 -22.24
CA GLY A 269 -5.20 28.28 -20.97
C GLY A 269 -5.96 27.72 -19.74
N MET A 270 -6.77 26.67 -19.91
CA MET A 270 -7.61 26.07 -18.85
C MET A 270 -6.85 24.94 -18.14
N THR A 271 -5.96 25.28 -17.21
CA THR A 271 -5.21 24.27 -16.43
C THR A 271 -6.04 23.71 -15.28
N THR A 272 -6.73 24.58 -14.52
CA THR A 272 -7.57 24.19 -13.40
C THR A 272 -8.81 25.07 -13.34
N SER A 273 -10.01 24.49 -13.43
CA SER A 273 -11.25 25.24 -13.34
C SER A 273 -11.77 25.24 -11.92
N HIS A 274 -11.96 26.42 -11.34
CA HIS A 274 -12.61 26.63 -10.06
C HIS A 274 -13.94 27.36 -10.26
N PHE A 275 -14.94 27.02 -9.45
CA PHE A 275 -16.23 27.69 -9.46
C PHE A 275 -16.36 28.46 -8.14
N ILE A 276 -16.63 29.76 -8.26
CA ILE A 276 -16.95 30.61 -7.12
C ILE A 276 -18.45 30.73 -7.04
N LEU A 277 -19.05 30.32 -5.93
CA LEU A 277 -20.45 30.48 -5.66
C LEU A 277 -20.64 31.79 -4.91
N VAL A 278 -21.52 32.64 -5.42
CA VAL A 278 -21.90 33.91 -4.81
C VAL A 278 -23.35 33.84 -4.36
N ASP A 279 -23.72 34.67 -3.40
CA ASP A 279 -25.06 34.75 -2.90
C ASP A 279 -26.03 35.29 -4.02
N GLU A 280 -27.24 34.81 -4.05
CA GLU A 280 -28.27 35.20 -5.01
C GLU A 280 -28.64 36.70 -4.89
N ASP A 281 -28.43 37.29 -3.71
CA ASP A 281 -28.70 38.70 -3.42
C ASP A 281 -27.68 39.68 -4.03
N LEU A 282 -26.59 39.21 -4.62
CA LEU A 282 -25.58 40.05 -5.26
C LEU A 282 -26.10 40.64 -6.58
N THR A 283 -25.99 41.96 -6.73
CA THR A 283 -26.33 42.65 -7.96
C THR A 283 -25.32 42.34 -9.07
N ALA A 284 -25.74 42.44 -10.32
CA ALA A 284 -24.86 42.21 -11.47
C ALA A 284 -23.61 43.10 -11.46
N THR A 285 -23.69 44.32 -10.90
CA THR A 285 -22.59 45.25 -10.75
C THR A 285 -21.58 44.70 -9.72
N GLN A 286 -22.05 44.24 -8.58
CA GLN A 286 -21.17 43.64 -7.54
C GLN A 286 -20.47 42.36 -8.03
N VAL A 287 -21.15 41.57 -8.85
CA VAL A 287 -20.52 40.37 -9.47
C VAL A 287 -19.46 40.78 -10.48
N SER A 288 -19.71 41.87 -11.25
CA SER A 288 -18.69 42.41 -12.19
C SER A 288 -17.48 42.95 -11.47
N ASP A 289 -17.70 43.72 -10.40
CA ASP A 289 -16.62 44.28 -9.57
C ASP A 289 -15.77 43.16 -8.95
N LEU A 290 -16.40 42.10 -8.45
CA LEU A 290 -15.71 40.91 -7.91
C LEU A 290 -14.91 40.20 -9.02
N CYS A 291 -15.44 40.07 -10.22
CA CYS A 291 -14.71 39.48 -11.36
C CYS A 291 -13.48 40.31 -11.73
N ASP A 292 -13.58 41.64 -11.66
CA ASP A 292 -12.44 42.53 -11.98
C ASP A 292 -11.39 42.48 -10.88
N GLU A 293 -11.78 42.46 -9.60
CA GLU A 293 -10.85 42.24 -8.47
C GLU A 293 -10.14 40.87 -8.56
N LEU A 294 -10.84 39.82 -9.02
CA LEU A 294 -10.25 38.50 -9.19
C LEU A 294 -9.22 38.45 -10.32
N LYS A 295 -9.40 39.24 -11.39
CA LYS A 295 -8.40 39.32 -12.49
C LYS A 295 -7.08 39.96 -12.06
N ASP A 296 -7.10 40.78 -10.99
CA ASP A 296 -5.90 41.41 -10.44
C ASP A 296 -5.08 40.45 -9.57
N VAL A 297 -5.59 39.25 -9.29
CA VAL A 297 -4.86 38.21 -8.53
C VAL A 297 -3.95 37.44 -9.49
N ASP A 298 -2.64 37.43 -9.19
CA ASP A 298 -1.65 36.69 -9.96
C ASP A 298 -2.03 35.20 -10.11
N GLY A 299 -2.12 34.73 -11.35
CA GLY A 299 -2.42 33.33 -11.66
C GLY A 299 -3.89 33.06 -12.04
N ILE A 300 -4.77 34.07 -12.07
CA ILE A 300 -6.13 33.97 -12.58
C ILE A 300 -6.21 34.55 -13.99
N THR A 301 -6.82 33.83 -14.90
CA THR A 301 -7.00 34.25 -16.31
C THR A 301 -8.48 34.21 -16.68
#